data_c673f12ff6774e8816efb072c98cba7a
#
_entry.id   c673f12ff6774e8816efb072c98cba7a
#
_cell.length_a   1.000
_cell.length_b   1.000
_cell.length_c   1.000
_cell.angle_alpha   90.00
_cell.angle_beta   90.00
_cell.angle_gamma   90.00
#
_symmetry.space_group_name_H-M   'P 1'
#
loop_
_entity.id
_entity.type
_entity.pdbx_description
1 polymer ?
#
loop_
_entity_poly.entity_id
_entity_poly.type
_entity_poly.pdbx_seq_one_letter_code
_entity_poly.pdbx_strand_id
1 'polypeptide(L)'
;MKQQFLQQFVKNLKPSASYALPGAGINALLGFVSGGPLGALAYGGGDLLLNTPAIAAARVARPGVQGTLTGIDAAGKAIKRDTYMPSGLENAVNIGASFASYPLVDLATGGRFYKDRTANQNQYFYPGINLPPEVLKQLQQENA
;
A
#
# COMPACT_ATOMS: atom_id res chain seq x y z
N MET A 1 5.77 -10.00 30.27
CA MET A 1 5.60 -8.94 29.23
C MET A 1 6.01 -9.40 27.82
N LYS A 2 7.24 -9.86 27.60
CA LYS A 2 7.70 -10.26 26.24
C LYS A 2 6.88 -11.39 25.60
N GLN A 3 6.50 -12.42 26.37
CA GLN A 3 5.69 -13.53 25.85
C GLN A 3 4.26 -13.12 25.49
N GLN A 4 3.63 -12.28 26.29
CA GLN A 4 2.28 -11.77 26.00
C GLN A 4 2.27 -10.89 24.74
N PHE A 5 3.28 -10.02 24.58
CA PHE A 5 3.43 -9.23 23.37
C PHE A 5 3.54 -10.13 22.13
N LEU A 6 4.43 -11.12 22.19
CA LEU A 6 4.67 -12.03 21.07
C LEU A 6 3.41 -12.83 20.70
N GLN A 7 2.69 -13.33 21.68
CA GLN A 7 1.43 -14.04 21.44
C GLN A 7 0.37 -13.16 20.79
N GLN A 8 0.21 -11.94 21.28
CA GLN A 8 -0.72 -10.97 20.69
C GLN A 8 -0.27 -10.53 19.29
N PHE A 9 1.02 -10.33 19.09
CA PHE A 9 1.58 -10.00 17.78
C PHE A 9 1.27 -11.10 16.74
N VAL A 10 1.58 -12.34 17.06
CA VAL A 10 1.30 -13.50 16.17
C VAL A 10 -0.20 -13.63 15.88
N LYS A 11 -1.05 -13.47 16.90
CA LYS A 11 -2.51 -13.50 16.74
C LYS A 11 -3.01 -12.40 15.79
N ASN A 12 -2.35 -11.26 15.77
CA ASN A 12 -2.73 -10.11 14.95
C ASN A 12 -2.16 -10.16 13.53
N LEU A 13 -1.24 -11.06 13.18
CA LEU A 13 -0.65 -11.11 11.85
C LEU A 13 -1.71 -11.33 10.75
N LYS A 14 -2.58 -12.34 10.91
CA LYS A 14 -3.61 -12.65 9.90
C LYS A 14 -4.60 -11.48 9.67
N PRO A 15 -5.23 -10.90 10.70
CA PRO A 15 -6.12 -9.75 10.49
C PRO A 15 -5.36 -8.51 10.00
N SER A 16 -4.08 -8.33 10.34
CA SER A 16 -3.26 -7.24 9.82
C SER A 16 -2.94 -7.42 8.34
N ALA A 17 -2.65 -8.65 7.90
CA ALA A 17 -2.48 -8.97 6.48
C ALA A 17 -3.76 -8.64 5.69
N SER A 18 -4.92 -9.02 6.21
CA SER A 18 -6.22 -8.70 5.57
C SER A 18 -6.46 -7.21 5.47
N TYR A 19 -6.04 -6.44 6.46
CA TYR A 19 -6.13 -4.98 6.46
C TYR A 19 -5.15 -4.31 5.48
N ALA A 20 -3.97 -4.89 5.29
CA ALA A 20 -2.96 -4.41 4.34
C ALA A 20 -3.28 -4.74 2.87
N LEU A 21 -4.11 -5.76 2.60
CA LEU A 21 -4.39 -6.25 1.25
C LEU A 21 -4.83 -5.18 0.25
N PRO A 22 -5.75 -4.24 0.56
CA PRO A 22 -6.15 -3.22 -0.40
C PRO A 22 -4.98 -2.34 -0.87
N GLY A 23 -4.12 -1.90 0.06
CA GLY A 23 -2.91 -1.14 -0.26
C GLY A 23 -1.92 -1.95 -1.08
N ALA A 24 -1.66 -3.18 -0.68
CA ALA A 24 -0.80 -4.10 -1.43
C ALA A 24 -1.33 -4.39 -2.84
N GLY A 25 -2.66 -4.46 -3.00
CA GLY A 25 -3.30 -4.61 -4.31
C GLY A 25 -3.06 -3.41 -5.23
N ILE A 26 -3.16 -2.19 -4.71
CA ILE A 26 -2.84 -0.97 -5.45
C ILE A 26 -1.36 -0.99 -5.86
N ASN A 27 -0.46 -1.31 -4.93
CA ASN A 27 0.97 -1.40 -5.21
C ASN A 27 1.30 -2.51 -6.21
N ALA A 28 0.58 -3.63 -6.17
CA ALA A 28 0.69 -4.68 -7.17
C ALA A 28 0.28 -4.22 -8.57
N LEU A 29 -0.81 -3.44 -8.69
CA LEU A 29 -1.22 -2.86 -9.97
C LEU A 29 -0.17 -1.91 -10.53
N LEU A 30 0.34 -1.00 -9.71
CA LEU A 30 1.43 -0.10 -10.11
C LEU A 30 2.69 -0.87 -10.50
N GLY A 31 3.02 -1.92 -9.76
CA GLY A 31 4.13 -2.80 -10.08
C GLY A 31 3.92 -3.57 -11.37
N PHE A 32 2.70 -4.03 -11.64
CA PHE A 32 2.38 -4.72 -12.89
C PHE A 32 2.57 -3.82 -14.11
N VAL A 33 2.11 -2.57 -14.04
CA VAL A 33 2.30 -1.60 -15.12
C VAL A 33 3.80 -1.32 -15.36
N SER A 34 4.62 -1.36 -14.32
CA SER A 34 6.06 -1.08 -14.39
C SER A 34 6.90 -2.27 -14.83
N GLY A 35 6.57 -3.47 -14.40
CA GLY A 35 7.41 -4.64 -14.60
C GLY A 35 6.65 -5.95 -14.81
N GLY A 36 5.38 -5.88 -15.21
CA GLY A 36 4.54 -7.05 -15.43
C GLY A 36 4.31 -7.86 -14.13
N PRO A 37 4.13 -9.19 -14.23
CA PRO A 37 3.88 -10.04 -13.07
C PRO A 37 4.96 -9.96 -11.99
N LEU A 38 6.23 -9.81 -12.39
CA LEU A 38 7.34 -9.67 -11.43
C LEU A 38 7.28 -8.34 -10.69
N GLY A 39 6.93 -7.25 -11.38
CA GLY A 39 6.71 -5.95 -10.75
C GLY A 39 5.53 -5.96 -9.78
N ALA A 40 4.43 -6.61 -10.14
CA ALA A 40 3.28 -6.80 -9.26
C ALA A 40 3.66 -7.56 -7.99
N LEU A 41 4.39 -8.66 -8.13
CA LEU A 41 4.86 -9.46 -6.99
C LEU A 41 5.84 -8.67 -6.12
N ALA A 42 6.76 -7.94 -6.72
CA ALA A 42 7.76 -7.16 -5.98
C ALA A 42 7.11 -6.06 -5.14
N TYR A 43 6.31 -5.19 -5.74
CA TYR A 43 5.71 -4.05 -5.02
C TYR A 43 4.51 -4.45 -4.16
N GLY A 44 3.61 -5.29 -4.64
CA GLY A 44 2.48 -5.77 -3.86
C GLY A 44 2.91 -6.71 -2.74
N GLY A 45 3.77 -7.67 -3.04
CA GLY A 45 4.33 -8.60 -2.05
C GLY A 45 5.24 -7.90 -1.04
N GLY A 46 6.08 -6.97 -1.49
CA GLY A 46 6.95 -6.17 -0.62
C GLY A 46 6.15 -5.30 0.35
N ASP A 47 5.10 -4.66 -0.14
CA ASP A 47 4.18 -3.89 0.72
C ASP A 47 3.51 -4.78 1.77
N LEU A 48 2.98 -5.93 1.36
CA LEU A 48 2.32 -6.86 2.28
C LEU A 48 3.27 -7.39 3.35
N LEU A 49 4.49 -7.75 2.96
CA LEU A 49 5.53 -8.24 3.88
C LEU A 49 5.97 -7.19 4.90
N LEU A 50 6.03 -5.92 4.51
CA LEU A 50 6.41 -4.82 5.40
C LEU A 50 5.22 -4.39 6.28
N ASN A 51 4.06 -4.20 5.67
CA ASN A 51 2.88 -3.67 6.35
C ASN A 51 2.28 -4.63 7.37
N THR A 52 2.20 -5.91 7.06
CA THR A 52 1.58 -6.90 7.94
C THR A 52 2.18 -6.89 9.35
N PRO A 53 3.50 -7.05 9.54
CA PRO A 53 4.09 -7.03 10.88
C PRO A 53 4.03 -5.64 11.52
N ALA A 54 4.15 -4.56 10.74
CA ALA A 54 4.07 -3.20 11.25
C ALA A 54 2.68 -2.89 11.82
N ILE A 55 1.61 -3.24 11.11
CA ILE A 55 0.23 -3.10 11.58
C ILE A 55 -0.03 -4.01 12.78
N ALA A 56 0.46 -5.26 12.79
CA ALA A 56 0.30 -6.17 13.91
C ALA A 56 0.93 -5.60 15.19
N ALA A 57 2.12 -5.02 15.09
CA ALA A 57 2.79 -4.35 16.21
C ALA A 57 2.01 -3.10 16.68
N ALA A 58 1.54 -2.28 15.76
CA ALA A 58 0.72 -1.11 16.06
C ALA A 58 -0.58 -1.49 16.78
N ARG A 59 -1.21 -2.58 16.35
CA ARG A 59 -2.44 -3.14 16.94
C ARG A 59 -2.23 -3.66 18.35
N VAL A 60 -1.07 -4.23 18.66
CA VAL A 60 -0.71 -4.61 20.03
C VAL A 60 -0.49 -3.38 20.90
N ALA A 61 0.19 -2.35 20.37
CA ALA A 61 0.50 -1.13 21.10
C ALA A 61 -0.76 -0.27 21.35
N ARG A 62 -1.59 -0.12 20.34
CA ARG A 62 -2.82 0.68 20.40
C ARG A 62 -3.90 0.04 19.53
N PRO A 63 -4.69 -0.89 20.07
CA PRO A 63 -5.72 -1.58 19.30
C PRO A 63 -6.84 -0.64 18.86
N GLY A 64 -7.46 -0.96 17.75
CA GLY A 64 -8.69 -0.33 17.32
C GLY A 64 -9.90 -0.79 18.13
N VAL A 65 -11.08 -0.45 17.67
CA VAL A 65 -12.35 -0.70 18.36
C VAL A 65 -13.23 -1.61 17.51
N GLN A 66 -13.86 -2.59 18.15
CA GLN A 66 -14.95 -3.37 17.54
C GLN A 66 -16.20 -2.52 17.48
N GLY A 67 -16.81 -2.46 16.31
CA GLY A 67 -18.05 -1.72 16.08
C GLY A 67 -19.02 -2.53 15.25
N THR A 68 -20.25 -2.05 15.13
CA THR A 68 -21.28 -2.63 14.29
C THR A 68 -21.71 -1.61 13.25
N LEU A 69 -21.54 -1.95 11.97
CA LEU A 69 -22.11 -1.17 10.89
C LEU A 69 -23.53 -1.65 10.60
N THR A 70 -24.46 -0.71 10.55
CA THR A 70 -25.82 -0.95 10.09
C THR A 70 -26.00 -0.36 8.70
N GLY A 71 -26.61 -1.12 7.81
CA GLY A 71 -26.87 -0.69 6.45
C GLY A 71 -28.13 -1.37 5.92
N ILE A 72 -28.44 -1.06 4.68
CA ILE A 72 -29.55 -1.68 3.95
C ILE A 72 -28.97 -2.35 2.73
N ASP A 73 -29.34 -3.61 2.49
CA ASP A 73 -28.93 -4.32 1.28
C ASP A 73 -29.72 -3.85 0.03
N ALA A 74 -29.35 -4.37 -1.13
CA ALA A 74 -30.00 -4.05 -2.40
C ALA A 74 -31.49 -4.43 -2.44
N ALA A 75 -31.95 -5.30 -1.53
CA ALA A 75 -33.36 -5.69 -1.37
C ALA A 75 -34.11 -4.84 -0.32
N GLY A 76 -33.48 -3.83 0.27
CA GLY A 76 -34.05 -2.97 1.32
C GLY A 76 -34.07 -3.61 2.71
N LYS A 77 -33.35 -4.73 2.92
CA LYS A 77 -33.28 -5.43 4.20
C LYS A 77 -32.15 -4.84 5.07
N ALA A 78 -32.47 -4.60 6.33
CA ALA A 78 -31.47 -4.14 7.31
C ALA A 78 -30.38 -5.19 7.53
N ILE A 79 -29.12 -4.78 7.35
CA ILE A 79 -27.95 -5.62 7.59
C ILE A 79 -27.19 -5.03 8.79
N LYS A 80 -26.78 -5.90 9.70
CA LYS A 80 -25.80 -5.58 10.73
C LYS A 80 -24.53 -6.37 10.47
N ARG A 81 -23.40 -5.69 10.40
CA ARG A 81 -22.10 -6.33 10.22
C ARG A 81 -21.15 -5.84 11.30
N ASP A 82 -20.60 -6.78 12.05
CA ASP A 82 -19.51 -6.47 12.97
C ASP A 82 -18.30 -6.07 12.16
N THR A 83 -17.69 -4.94 12.53
CA THR A 83 -16.53 -4.41 11.85
C THR A 83 -15.49 -3.97 12.87
N TYR A 84 -14.23 -4.11 12.50
CA TYR A 84 -13.11 -3.61 13.26
C TYR A 84 -12.72 -2.23 12.72
N MET A 85 -12.72 -1.23 13.58
CA MET A 85 -12.25 0.11 13.26
C MET A 85 -10.80 0.24 13.73
N PRO A 86 -9.84 0.35 12.80
CA PRO A 86 -8.43 0.47 13.15
C PRO A 86 -8.17 1.75 13.91
N SER A 87 -7.19 1.71 14.81
CA SER A 87 -6.74 2.91 15.52
C SER A 87 -6.02 3.88 14.58
N GLY A 88 -5.89 5.13 15.00
CA GLY A 88 -5.10 6.12 14.26
C GLY A 88 -3.64 5.67 14.06
N LEU A 89 -3.08 4.92 15.02
CA LEU A 89 -1.74 4.36 14.90
C LEU A 89 -1.67 3.28 13.82
N GLU A 90 -2.65 2.37 13.76
CA GLU A 90 -2.70 1.34 12.70
C GLU A 90 -2.81 1.97 11.32
N ASN A 91 -3.65 3.00 11.17
CA ASN A 91 -3.79 3.74 9.90
C ASN A 91 -2.49 4.45 9.51
N ALA A 92 -1.87 5.16 10.44
CA ALA A 92 -0.62 5.88 10.18
C ALA A 92 0.51 4.93 9.80
N VAL A 93 0.62 3.80 10.48
CA VAL A 93 1.63 2.76 10.18
C VAL A 93 1.36 2.11 8.83
N ASN A 94 0.10 1.81 8.50
CA ASN A 94 -0.26 1.24 7.21
C ASN A 94 0.14 2.17 6.06
N ILE A 95 -0.20 3.45 6.15
CA ILE A 95 0.15 4.45 5.14
C ILE A 95 1.68 4.61 5.06
N GLY A 96 2.35 4.81 6.19
CA GLY A 96 3.79 5.00 6.25
C GLY A 96 4.58 3.80 5.72
N ALA A 97 4.18 2.59 6.06
CA ALA A 97 4.82 1.36 5.57
C ALA A 97 4.57 1.14 4.08
N SER A 98 3.38 1.46 3.57
CA SER A 98 3.11 1.40 2.13
C SER A 98 4.03 2.34 1.33
N PHE A 99 4.22 3.57 1.80
CA PHE A 99 5.19 4.48 1.17
C PHE A 99 6.65 4.01 1.31
N ALA A 100 7.04 3.49 2.47
CA ALA A 100 8.39 2.98 2.72
C ALA A 100 8.69 1.71 1.93
N SER A 101 7.68 0.96 1.51
CA SER A 101 7.86 -0.26 0.71
C SER A 101 8.50 0.01 -0.64
N TYR A 102 8.21 1.15 -1.28
CA TYR A 102 8.77 1.50 -2.58
C TYR A 102 10.31 1.57 -2.59
N PRO A 103 10.95 2.39 -1.76
CA PRO A 103 12.42 2.44 -1.73
C PRO A 103 13.05 1.14 -1.27
N LEU A 104 12.39 0.38 -0.38
CA LEU A 104 12.90 -0.91 0.08
C LEU A 104 12.84 -1.96 -1.03
N VAL A 105 11.77 -2.01 -1.80
CA VAL A 105 11.65 -2.89 -2.98
C VAL A 105 12.63 -2.47 -4.07
N ASP A 106 12.76 -1.17 -4.33
CA ASP A 106 13.73 -0.64 -5.29
C ASP A 106 15.16 -1.04 -4.91
N LEU A 107 15.51 -0.94 -3.62
CA LEU A 107 16.81 -1.37 -3.13
C LEU A 107 17.00 -2.89 -3.26
N ALA A 108 16.02 -3.69 -2.87
CA ALA A 108 16.07 -5.14 -2.92
C ALA A 108 16.15 -5.70 -4.35
N THR A 109 15.56 -5.00 -5.31
CA THR A 109 15.54 -5.37 -6.74
C THR A 109 16.66 -4.71 -7.55
N GLY A 110 17.56 -3.97 -6.91
CA GLY A 110 18.63 -3.23 -7.58
C GLY A 110 18.14 -2.12 -8.52
N GLY A 111 16.97 -1.56 -8.27
CA GLY A 111 16.36 -0.49 -9.06
C GLY A 111 15.73 -0.98 -10.38
N ARG A 112 15.54 -2.29 -10.54
CA ARG A 112 15.06 -2.92 -11.79
C ARG A 112 13.76 -2.30 -12.31
N PHE A 113 12.82 -1.97 -11.42
CA PHE A 113 11.49 -1.43 -11.77
C PHE A 113 11.37 0.08 -11.56
N TYR A 114 12.40 0.73 -11.03
CA TYR A 114 12.33 2.12 -10.60
C TYR A 114 12.00 3.08 -11.75
N LYS A 115 12.71 2.97 -12.87
CA LYS A 115 12.50 3.85 -14.03
C LYS A 115 11.10 3.71 -14.60
N ASP A 116 10.65 2.47 -14.80
CA ASP A 116 9.33 2.21 -15.39
C ASP A 116 8.21 2.61 -14.45
N ARG A 117 8.37 2.38 -13.15
CA ARG A 117 7.41 2.80 -12.14
C ARG A 117 7.25 4.32 -12.10
N THR A 118 8.34 5.08 -12.06
CA THR A 118 8.29 6.55 -12.01
C THR A 118 7.75 7.14 -13.31
N ALA A 119 8.13 6.62 -14.46
CA ALA A 119 7.59 7.04 -15.76
C ALA A 119 6.08 6.79 -15.85
N ASN A 120 5.61 5.61 -15.43
CA ASN A 120 4.20 5.26 -15.48
C ASN A 120 3.37 6.02 -14.45
N GLN A 121 3.90 6.26 -13.24
CA GLN A 121 3.23 7.14 -12.28
C GLN A 121 3.02 8.55 -12.83
N ASN A 122 4.03 9.13 -13.45
CA ASN A 122 3.92 10.45 -14.06
C ASN A 122 2.90 10.47 -15.20
N GLN A 123 2.82 9.40 -15.99
CA GLN A 123 1.86 9.29 -17.08
C GLN A 123 0.41 9.22 -16.57
N TYR A 124 0.14 8.47 -15.51
CA TYR A 124 -1.22 8.26 -15.00
C TYR A 124 -1.69 9.32 -14.00
N PHE A 125 -0.79 9.79 -13.15
CA PHE A 125 -1.14 10.76 -12.09
C PHE A 125 -0.92 12.22 -12.50
N TYR A 126 -0.08 12.47 -13.50
CA TYR A 126 0.22 13.80 -14.01
C TYR A 126 0.15 13.85 -15.55
N PRO A 127 -1.02 13.56 -16.13
CA PRO A 127 -1.16 13.46 -17.61
C PRO A 127 -0.81 14.75 -18.35
N GLY A 128 -0.83 15.92 -17.68
CA GLY A 128 -0.45 17.21 -18.28
C GLY A 128 1.04 17.50 -18.28
N ILE A 129 1.87 16.66 -17.62
CA ILE A 129 3.33 16.86 -17.49
C ILE A 129 4.12 15.98 -18.50
N ASN A 130 3.50 14.97 -19.07
CA ASN A 130 4.12 14.15 -20.10
C ASN A 130 4.10 14.89 -21.45
N LEU A 131 5.06 15.78 -21.59
CA LEU A 131 5.31 16.42 -22.87
C LEU A 131 5.97 15.42 -23.83
N PRO A 132 5.62 15.44 -25.14
CA PRO A 132 6.31 14.67 -26.14
C PRO A 132 7.83 14.92 -26.06
N PRO A 133 8.69 13.92 -26.33
CA PRO A 133 10.15 14.07 -26.23
C PRO A 133 10.69 15.23 -27.08
N GLU A 134 10.02 15.54 -28.17
CA GLU A 134 10.37 16.65 -29.08
C GLU A 134 10.15 18.02 -28.42
N VAL A 135 9.05 18.18 -27.67
CA VAL A 135 8.75 19.40 -26.93
C VAL A 135 9.72 19.58 -25.75
N LEU A 136 10.06 18.49 -25.07
CA LEU A 136 11.08 18.52 -24.01
C LEU A 136 12.46 18.95 -24.55
N LYS A 137 12.85 18.47 -25.74
CA LYS A 137 14.11 18.91 -26.40
C LYS A 137 14.08 20.38 -26.76
N GLN A 138 12.96 20.89 -27.28
CA GLN A 138 12.81 22.31 -27.58
C GLN A 138 12.92 23.18 -26.34
N LEU A 139 12.23 22.83 -25.25
CA LEU A 139 12.31 23.54 -23.99
C LEU A 139 13.72 23.52 -23.37
N GLN A 140 14.46 22.42 -23.52
CA GLN A 140 15.85 22.34 -23.09
C GLN A 140 16.78 23.21 -23.94
N GLN A 141 16.53 23.34 -25.22
CA GLN A 141 17.31 24.20 -26.13
C GLN A 141 17.03 25.69 -25.89
N GLU A 142 15.79 26.07 -25.59
CA GLU A 142 15.41 27.45 -25.29
C GLU A 142 15.94 27.94 -23.94
N ASN A 143 16.20 27.03 -22.99
CA ASN A 143 16.72 27.34 -21.65
C ASN A 143 18.25 27.14 -21.54
N ALA A 144 18.90 26.77 -22.61
CA ALA A 144 20.36 26.67 -22.65
C ALA A 144 21.01 28.05 -23.05
#